data_58ebfc102f1fe3e1b682bfefd66481f7
#
_entry.id   58ebfc102f1fe3e1b682bfefd66481f7
#
_cell.length_a   1.000
_cell.length_b   1.000
_cell.length_c   1.000
_cell.angle_alpha   90.00
_cell.angle_beta   90.00
_cell.angle_gamma   90.00
#
_symmetry.space_group_name_H-M   'P 1'
#
loop_
_entity.id
_entity.type
_entity.pdbx_description
1 polymer ?
#
loop_
_entity_poly.entity_id
_entity_poly.type
_entity_poly.pdbx_seq_one_letter_code
_entity_poly.pdbx_strand_id
1 'polypeptide(L)'
;MAIVANTYQTYQAIGRREDLSNTIYNIAPSDTPFMSMIGKAKATNTLVEWQTDTLASPASNAHLDGDDYAYTAVTPTVRLGNYTQIARKTVIVSGSQQASNNAGRDSEMAYQLSLNSKALKKDMELALTGNVAKAV
;
A
#
# COMPACT_ATOMS: atom_id res chain seq x y z
N MET A 1 -41.12 -33.75 -23.67
CA MET A 1 -41.84 -34.05 -22.42
C MET A 1 -43.07 -33.17 -22.39
N ALA A 2 -44.26 -33.74 -22.23
CA ALA A 2 -45.49 -32.96 -22.07
C ALA A 2 -45.66 -32.60 -20.57
N ILE A 3 -46.02 -31.35 -20.30
CA ILE A 3 -46.32 -30.89 -18.94
C ILE A 3 -47.70 -31.40 -18.57
N VAL A 4 -47.86 -31.97 -17.39
CA VAL A 4 -49.14 -32.42 -16.88
C VAL A 4 -50.09 -31.23 -16.73
N ALA A 5 -51.32 -31.33 -17.21
CA ALA A 5 -52.29 -30.24 -17.12
C ALA A 5 -52.55 -29.83 -15.66
N ASN A 6 -52.71 -28.52 -15.41
CA ASN A 6 -52.92 -27.91 -14.09
C ASN A 6 -51.73 -27.99 -13.13
N THR A 7 -50.49 -28.25 -13.59
CA THR A 7 -49.29 -28.19 -12.75
C THR A 7 -48.98 -26.74 -12.43
N TYR A 8 -48.91 -26.39 -11.13
CA TYR A 8 -48.41 -25.10 -10.66
C TYR A 8 -46.91 -25.04 -10.90
N GLN A 9 -46.48 -24.21 -11.82
CA GLN A 9 -45.09 -24.14 -12.25
C GLN A 9 -44.29 -23.14 -11.41
N THR A 10 -42.98 -23.37 -11.33
CA THR A 10 -42.03 -22.50 -10.62
C THR A 10 -42.08 -21.05 -11.11
N TYR A 11 -42.35 -20.84 -12.40
CA TYR A 11 -42.47 -19.49 -13.00
C TYR A 11 -43.73 -18.73 -12.61
N GLN A 12 -44.75 -19.42 -12.11
CA GLN A 12 -46.00 -18.82 -11.63
C GLN A 12 -45.93 -18.45 -10.14
N ALA A 13 -44.91 -18.93 -9.42
CA ALA A 13 -44.75 -18.68 -7.99
C ALA A 13 -44.31 -17.23 -7.72
N ILE A 14 -45.12 -16.52 -6.93
CA ILE A 14 -44.82 -15.18 -6.43
C ILE A 14 -44.09 -15.31 -5.07
N GLY A 15 -43.09 -14.46 -4.80
CA GLY A 15 -42.38 -14.46 -3.53
C GLY A 15 -41.15 -15.37 -3.47
N ARG A 16 -40.65 -15.78 -4.62
CA ARG A 16 -39.32 -16.46 -4.65
C ARG A 16 -38.24 -15.51 -4.21
N ARG A 17 -37.36 -15.94 -3.28
CA ARG A 17 -36.19 -15.22 -2.89
C ARG A 17 -35.15 -15.24 -4.00
N GLU A 18 -34.49 -14.12 -4.21
CA GLU A 18 -33.28 -14.05 -5.05
C GLU A 18 -32.17 -14.91 -4.43
N ASP A 19 -31.49 -15.66 -5.29
CA ASP A 19 -30.30 -16.45 -4.88
C ASP A 19 -29.05 -15.61 -5.10
N LEU A 20 -28.69 -14.85 -4.08
CA LEU A 20 -27.50 -14.02 -4.08
C LEU A 20 -26.39 -14.72 -3.29
N SER A 21 -25.25 -14.89 -3.93
CA SER A 21 -24.07 -15.49 -3.28
C SER A 21 -23.60 -14.65 -2.09
N ASN A 22 -23.33 -15.33 -0.96
CA ASN A 22 -22.75 -14.69 0.24
C ASN A 22 -21.23 -14.46 0.15
N THR A 23 -20.66 -14.55 -1.05
CA THR A 23 -19.22 -14.40 -1.26
C THR A 23 -18.95 -13.18 -2.13
N ILE A 24 -18.03 -12.32 -1.69
CA ILE A 24 -17.53 -11.17 -2.45
C ILE A 24 -16.12 -11.48 -2.91
N TYR A 25 -15.90 -11.50 -4.21
CA TYR A 25 -14.59 -11.72 -4.81
C TYR A 25 -13.86 -10.40 -5.03
N ASN A 26 -12.64 -10.31 -4.50
CA ASN A 26 -11.77 -9.16 -4.74
C ASN A 26 -10.89 -9.45 -5.96
N ILE A 27 -11.12 -8.72 -7.05
CA ILE A 27 -10.43 -8.92 -8.33
C ILE A 27 -9.14 -8.09 -8.43
N ALA A 28 -9.03 -7.02 -7.62
CA ALA A 28 -7.88 -6.13 -7.67
C ALA A 28 -6.67 -6.71 -6.90
N PRO A 29 -5.44 -6.65 -7.47
CA PRO A 29 -4.24 -7.04 -6.74
C PRO A 29 -4.05 -6.14 -5.53
N SER A 30 -3.74 -6.72 -4.36
CA SER A 30 -3.56 -6.01 -3.10
C SER A 30 -2.12 -6.04 -2.58
N ASP A 31 -1.20 -6.64 -3.32
CA ASP A 31 0.18 -6.81 -2.89
C ASP A 31 0.96 -5.50 -2.93
N THR A 32 1.74 -5.29 -1.88
CA THR A 32 2.63 -4.13 -1.72
C THR A 32 4.03 -4.64 -1.38
N PRO A 33 4.76 -5.18 -2.37
CA PRO A 33 6.03 -5.86 -2.13
C PRO A 33 7.10 -4.91 -1.61
N PHE A 34 7.23 -3.72 -2.18
CA PHE A 34 8.24 -2.75 -1.78
C PHE A 34 8.08 -2.33 -0.32
N MET A 35 6.86 -1.95 0.08
CA MET A 35 6.55 -1.56 1.46
C MET A 35 6.75 -2.70 2.47
N SER A 36 6.64 -3.94 2.02
CA SER A 36 6.85 -5.13 2.86
C SER A 36 8.33 -5.46 3.03
N MET A 37 9.16 -5.16 2.04
CA MET A 37 10.58 -5.50 2.01
C MET A 37 11.47 -4.44 2.66
N ILE A 38 11.08 -3.16 2.65
CA ILE A 38 11.88 -2.08 3.23
C ILE A 38 11.85 -2.10 4.75
N GLY A 39 12.97 -1.71 5.36
CA GLY A 39 13.06 -1.47 6.81
C GLY A 39 12.20 -0.28 7.23
N LYS A 40 11.75 -0.29 8.48
CA LYS A 40 10.95 0.78 9.08
C LYS A 40 11.74 1.50 10.16
N ALA A 41 11.73 2.83 10.13
CA ALA A 41 12.31 3.67 11.16
C ALA A 41 11.27 4.68 11.70
N LYS A 42 11.46 5.13 12.93
CA LYS A 42 10.57 6.12 13.55
C LYS A 42 11.09 7.52 13.22
N ALA A 43 10.24 8.35 12.63
CA ALA A 43 10.48 9.77 12.46
C ALA A 43 9.95 10.53 13.69
N THR A 44 10.72 11.50 14.19
CA THR A 44 10.33 12.36 15.33
C THR A 44 10.01 13.80 14.89
N ASN A 45 10.27 14.14 13.63
CA ASN A 45 10.03 15.46 13.08
C ASN A 45 9.45 15.35 11.65
N THR A 46 8.91 16.43 11.14
CA THR A 46 8.40 16.54 9.77
C THR A 46 9.49 16.47 8.72
N LEU A 47 10.69 16.98 9.02
CA LEU A 47 11.88 16.85 8.20
C LEU A 47 12.79 15.77 8.81
N VAL A 48 13.04 14.73 8.06
CA VAL A 48 13.97 13.66 8.41
C VAL A 48 15.23 13.84 7.60
N GLU A 49 16.38 13.89 8.26
CA GLU A 49 17.66 14.12 7.62
C GLU A 49 18.66 13.03 8.00
N TRP A 50 19.54 12.73 7.06
CA TRP A 50 20.64 11.78 7.24
C TRP A 50 21.89 12.26 6.50
N GLN A 51 23.03 11.71 6.86
CA GLN A 51 24.27 11.98 6.18
C GLN A 51 24.69 10.79 5.33
N THR A 52 25.24 11.09 4.19
CA THR A 52 25.84 10.10 3.29
C THR A 52 27.30 10.43 3.05
N ASP A 53 28.10 9.39 2.88
CA ASP A 53 29.50 9.47 2.51
C ASP A 53 29.76 8.50 1.36
N THR A 54 30.77 8.78 0.57
CA THR A 54 31.17 7.94 -0.56
C THR A 54 32.56 7.41 -0.36
N LEU A 55 32.72 6.10 -0.47
CA LEU A 55 34.04 5.49 -0.48
C LEU A 55 34.74 5.80 -1.80
N ALA A 56 36.05 6.12 -1.72
CA ALA A 56 36.86 6.33 -2.91
C ALA A 56 36.90 5.07 -3.78
N SER A 57 36.89 5.26 -5.10
CA SER A 57 37.06 4.15 -6.04
C SER A 57 38.39 3.45 -5.86
N PRO A 58 38.46 2.13 -6.04
CA PRO A 58 39.74 1.41 -5.98
C PRO A 58 40.75 1.98 -7.00
N ALA A 59 41.94 2.28 -6.53
CA ALA A 59 43.03 2.77 -7.37
C ALA A 59 44.32 1.97 -7.05
N SER A 60 45.27 2.01 -7.96
CA SER A 60 46.61 1.45 -7.69
C SER A 60 47.27 2.18 -6.53
N ASN A 61 47.70 1.43 -5.51
CA ASN A 61 48.32 1.96 -4.30
C ASN A 61 49.71 1.33 -4.07
N ALA A 62 50.41 1.00 -5.17
CA ALA A 62 51.77 0.53 -5.12
C ALA A 62 52.74 1.73 -5.07
N HIS A 63 53.52 1.82 -4.02
CA HIS A 63 54.51 2.87 -3.81
C HIS A 63 55.93 2.29 -3.82
N LEU A 64 56.91 3.15 -4.10
CA LEU A 64 58.32 2.80 -4.01
C LEU A 64 58.78 2.86 -2.57
N ASP A 65 59.81 2.05 -2.23
CA ASP A 65 60.48 2.14 -0.93
C ASP A 65 61.21 3.46 -0.81
N GLY A 66 60.91 4.22 0.29
CA GLY A 66 61.48 5.54 0.52
C GLY A 66 60.75 6.70 -0.16
N ASP A 67 59.54 6.49 -0.68
CA ASP A 67 58.69 7.55 -1.25
C ASP A 67 58.09 8.44 -0.14
N ASP A 68 57.90 9.72 -0.46
CA ASP A 68 57.27 10.69 0.46
C ASP A 68 55.77 10.56 0.47
N TYR A 69 55.16 10.67 1.65
CA TYR A 69 53.69 10.58 1.80
C TYR A 69 52.98 11.88 1.38
N ALA A 70 52.07 11.77 0.41
CA ALA A 70 51.17 12.86 0.06
C ALA A 70 49.87 12.75 0.85
N TYR A 71 49.45 13.82 1.51
CA TYR A 71 48.18 13.86 2.23
C TYR A 71 47.03 14.16 1.25
N THR A 72 46.01 13.32 1.26
CA THR A 72 44.80 13.53 0.47
C THR A 72 43.78 14.30 1.31
N ALA A 73 43.16 15.31 0.70
CA ALA A 73 42.07 16.04 1.35
C ALA A 73 40.86 15.14 1.62
N VAL A 74 40.32 15.23 2.83
CA VAL A 74 39.11 14.51 3.21
C VAL A 74 37.90 15.27 2.70
N THR A 75 37.01 14.58 1.99
CA THR A 75 35.74 15.14 1.54
C THR A 75 34.72 15.07 2.69
N PRO A 76 34.04 16.18 3.04
CA PRO A 76 33.01 16.15 4.09
C PRO A 76 31.77 15.37 3.62
N THR A 77 31.05 14.82 4.59
CA THR A 77 29.78 14.13 4.36
C THR A 77 28.70 15.04 3.76
N VAL A 78 27.81 14.49 2.97
CA VAL A 78 26.69 15.21 2.37
C VAL A 78 25.43 14.97 3.19
N ARG A 79 24.74 16.05 3.57
CA ARG A 79 23.48 16.01 4.30
C ARG A 79 22.31 15.93 3.33
N LEU A 80 21.54 14.87 3.44
CA LEU A 80 20.29 14.65 2.68
C LEU A 80 19.10 14.68 3.63
N GLY A 81 17.91 14.95 3.10
CA GLY A 81 16.72 14.94 3.91
C GLY A 81 15.46 14.84 3.07
N ASN A 82 14.40 14.37 3.69
CA ASN A 82 13.07 14.30 3.09
C ASN A 82 11.98 14.67 4.10
N TYR A 83 10.82 15.12 3.59
CA TYR A 83 9.67 15.43 4.40
C TYR A 83 8.78 14.20 4.61
N THR A 84 8.17 14.10 5.79
CA THR A 84 7.17 13.08 6.09
C THR A 84 5.86 13.41 5.39
N GLN A 85 5.20 12.39 4.84
CA GLN A 85 3.91 12.51 4.17
C GLN A 85 2.80 11.94 5.05
N ILE A 86 1.65 12.63 5.09
CA ILE A 86 0.43 12.14 5.72
C ILE A 86 -0.46 11.56 4.63
N ALA A 87 -0.76 10.27 4.73
CA ALA A 87 -1.69 9.59 3.85
C ALA A 87 -2.96 9.22 4.61
N ARG A 88 -4.13 9.48 4.01
CA ARG A 88 -5.42 9.12 4.60
C ARG A 88 -6.43 8.67 3.55
N LYS A 89 -7.32 7.75 3.95
CA LYS A 89 -8.57 7.46 3.25
C LYS A 89 -9.72 7.54 4.23
N THR A 90 -10.83 8.08 3.77
CA THR A 90 -12.03 8.25 4.59
C THR A 90 -13.16 7.39 4.04
N VAL A 91 -14.00 6.88 4.93
CA VAL A 91 -15.21 6.12 4.59
C VAL A 91 -16.36 6.61 5.45
N ILE A 92 -17.52 6.73 4.85
CA ILE A 92 -18.77 7.04 5.55
C ILE A 92 -19.78 5.99 5.13
N VAL A 93 -20.48 5.42 6.11
CA VAL A 93 -21.59 4.50 5.91
C VAL A 93 -22.78 5.04 6.70
N SER A 94 -23.94 5.13 6.05
CA SER A 94 -25.15 5.59 6.73
C SER A 94 -25.65 4.57 7.76
N GLY A 95 -26.28 5.05 8.83
CA GLY A 95 -26.82 4.16 9.86
C GLY A 95 -27.88 3.18 9.33
N SER A 96 -28.69 3.60 8.37
CA SER A 96 -29.67 2.73 7.71
C SER A 96 -29.03 1.61 6.91
N GLN A 97 -27.92 1.89 6.20
CA GLN A 97 -27.15 0.88 5.47
C GLN A 97 -26.48 -0.12 6.43
N GLN A 98 -25.97 0.37 7.56
CA GLN A 98 -25.36 -0.50 8.56
C GLN A 98 -26.40 -1.41 9.25
N ALA A 99 -27.63 -0.95 9.40
CA ALA A 99 -28.72 -1.73 9.97
C ALA A 99 -29.36 -2.72 8.97
N SER A 100 -29.11 -2.56 7.68
CA SER A 100 -29.63 -3.44 6.64
C SER A 100 -28.84 -4.75 6.58
N ASN A 101 -29.56 -5.84 6.34
CA ASN A 101 -28.95 -7.15 6.14
C ASN A 101 -28.39 -7.25 4.71
N ASN A 102 -27.08 -7.36 4.57
CA ASN A 102 -26.37 -7.41 3.30
C ASN A 102 -25.82 -8.81 3.03
N ALA A 103 -25.94 -9.28 1.79
CA ALA A 103 -25.31 -10.53 1.39
C ALA A 103 -23.77 -10.40 1.40
N GLY A 104 -23.08 -11.42 1.90
CA GLY A 104 -21.63 -11.54 1.89
C GLY A 104 -20.87 -10.71 2.93
N ARG A 105 -21.55 -9.97 3.79
CA ARG A 105 -20.92 -9.17 4.84
C ARG A 105 -21.88 -8.88 6.00
N ASP A 106 -21.39 -9.05 7.22
CA ASP A 106 -22.18 -8.76 8.43
C ASP A 106 -22.15 -7.26 8.80
N SER A 107 -21.05 -6.58 8.49
CA SER A 107 -20.87 -5.15 8.77
C SER A 107 -20.31 -4.44 7.55
N GLU A 108 -21.07 -3.49 7.01
CA GLU A 108 -20.64 -2.67 5.88
C GLU A 108 -19.42 -1.80 6.26
N MET A 109 -19.42 -1.19 7.43
CA MET A 109 -18.32 -0.36 7.91
C MET A 109 -17.01 -1.16 8.00
N ALA A 110 -17.04 -2.36 8.59
CA ALA A 110 -15.86 -3.21 8.71
C ALA A 110 -15.32 -3.64 7.34
N TYR A 111 -16.20 -3.98 6.42
CA TYR A 111 -15.83 -4.33 5.06
C TYR A 111 -15.16 -3.15 4.33
N GLN A 112 -15.77 -1.98 4.36
CA GLN A 112 -15.24 -0.77 3.73
C GLN A 112 -13.90 -0.32 4.36
N LEU A 113 -13.76 -0.44 5.68
CA LEU A 113 -12.51 -0.15 6.39
C LEU A 113 -11.39 -1.07 5.93
N SER A 114 -11.65 -2.37 5.81
CA SER A 114 -10.70 -3.35 5.28
C SER A 114 -10.26 -3.02 3.85
N LEU A 115 -11.24 -2.69 2.99
CA LEU A 115 -10.99 -2.33 1.59
C LEU A 115 -10.12 -1.06 1.48
N ASN A 116 -10.50 -0.01 2.23
CA ASN A 116 -9.77 1.26 2.24
C ASN A 116 -8.37 1.12 2.86
N SER A 117 -8.18 0.23 3.83
CA SER A 117 -6.84 -0.06 4.39
C SER A 117 -5.90 -0.67 3.35
N LYS A 118 -6.40 -1.59 2.52
CA LYS A 118 -5.65 -2.15 1.39
C LYS A 118 -5.34 -1.09 0.33
N ALA A 119 -6.33 -0.26 0.00
CA ALA A 119 -6.16 0.82 -0.95
C ALA A 119 -5.14 1.87 -0.45
N LEU A 120 -5.15 2.20 0.85
CA LEU A 120 -4.17 3.11 1.44
C LEU A 120 -2.74 2.57 1.35
N LYS A 121 -2.54 1.27 1.59
CA LYS A 121 -1.23 0.64 1.41
C LYS A 121 -0.73 0.75 -0.03
N LYS A 122 -1.60 0.58 -1.02
CA LYS A 122 -1.25 0.76 -2.43
C LYS A 122 -0.87 2.20 -2.78
N ASP A 123 -1.57 3.18 -2.21
CA ASP A 123 -1.22 4.60 -2.40
C ASP A 123 0.15 4.92 -1.78
N MET A 124 0.45 4.34 -0.61
CA MET A 124 1.76 4.48 0.03
C MET A 124 2.87 3.81 -0.80
N GLU A 125 2.60 2.63 -1.36
CA GLU A 125 3.51 1.94 -2.29
C GLU A 125 3.82 2.80 -3.51
N LEU A 126 2.78 3.40 -4.12
CA LEU A 126 2.94 4.29 -5.26
C LEU A 126 3.79 5.54 -4.90
N ALA A 127 3.56 6.13 -3.74
CA ALA A 127 4.35 7.27 -3.27
C ALA A 127 5.82 6.92 -3.01
N LEU A 128 6.09 5.72 -2.51
CA LEU A 128 7.46 5.25 -2.23
C LEU A 128 8.23 4.87 -3.50
N THR A 129 7.53 4.34 -4.51
CA THR A 129 8.14 3.95 -5.78
C THR A 129 8.18 5.08 -6.80
N GLY A 130 7.39 6.13 -6.60
CA GLY A 130 7.39 7.32 -7.44
C GLY A 130 8.65 8.14 -7.22
N ASN A 131 9.42 8.38 -8.29
CA ASN A 131 10.61 9.25 -8.22
C ASN A 131 10.19 10.73 -8.22
N VAL A 132 9.62 11.18 -7.11
CA VAL A 132 9.14 12.55 -6.92
C VAL A 132 10.17 13.35 -6.13
N ALA A 133 10.45 14.59 -6.58
CA ALA A 133 11.33 15.49 -5.86
C ALA A 133 10.77 15.83 -4.48
N LYS A 134 11.67 16.07 -3.50
CA LYS A 134 11.33 16.56 -2.17
C LYS A 134 10.48 17.83 -2.28
N ALA A 135 9.29 17.83 -1.71
CA ALA A 135 8.38 18.97 -1.64
C ALA A 135 7.83 19.15 -0.22
N VAL A 136 7.47 20.38 0.13
CA VAL A 136 6.79 20.76 1.37
C VAL A 136 5.28 20.69 1.16
#